data_82d4e17681299338ad2fa84942dbada8
#
_entry.id   82d4e17681299338ad2fa84942dbada8
#
_cell.length_a   1.000
_cell.length_b   1.000
_cell.length_c   1.000
_cell.angle_alpha   90.00
_cell.angle_beta   90.00
_cell.angle_gamma   90.00
#
_symmetry.space_group_name_H-M   'P 1'
#
loop_
_entity.id
_entity.type
_entity.pdbx_description
1 polymer ?
#
loop_
_entity_poly.entity_id
_entity_poly.type
_entity_poly.pdbx_seq_one_letter_code
_entity_poly.pdbx_strand_id
1 'polypeptide(L)'
;MAAIRIFLDANVLVAVLCHEYPRFGACARVLSLADDPRFEVWTSPLALAIGAYFSGKKSGRKKAREKVALLATKLHITNMDQEAVRKALADAKATDLEDGMQYYAALHARCAHIITYDRKDFGFSKLPVQAPEDFLLEHVLTG
;
A
#
# COMPACT_ATOMS: atom_id res chain seq x y z
N MET A 1 14.46 -15.40 11.18
CA MET A 1 13.83 -14.14 11.61
C MET A 1 12.51 -13.94 10.86
N ALA A 2 11.56 -13.31 11.53
CA ALA A 2 10.29 -13.00 10.88
C ALA A 2 10.48 -11.98 9.75
N ALA A 3 9.71 -12.14 8.68
CA ALA A 3 9.73 -11.18 7.58
C ALA A 3 9.20 -9.82 8.02
N ILE A 4 9.72 -8.77 7.41
CA ILE A 4 9.27 -7.40 7.67
C ILE A 4 7.99 -7.16 6.87
N ARG A 5 6.90 -6.80 7.56
CA ARG A 5 5.62 -6.51 6.90
C ARG A 5 5.57 -5.04 6.50
N ILE A 6 5.39 -4.80 5.22
CA ILE A 6 5.23 -3.45 4.68
C ILE A 6 3.85 -3.31 4.07
N PHE A 7 3.23 -2.14 4.27
CA PHE A 7 1.90 -1.84 3.74
C PHE A 7 2.01 -0.84 2.61
N LEU A 8 1.40 -1.17 1.47
CA LEU A 8 1.39 -0.31 0.29
C LEU A 8 0.07 0.43 0.19
N ASP A 9 0.14 1.76 0.19
CA ASP A 9 -1.00 2.62 -0.06
C ASP A 9 -1.41 2.56 -1.54
N ALA A 10 -2.62 3.01 -1.83
CA ALA A 10 -3.21 2.94 -3.16
C ALA A 10 -2.35 3.61 -4.24
N ASN A 11 -1.70 4.75 -3.94
CA ASN A 11 -0.90 5.47 -4.94
C ASN A 11 0.28 4.65 -5.48
N VAL A 12 0.83 3.75 -4.65
CA VAL A 12 1.90 2.84 -5.09
C VAL A 12 1.35 1.82 -6.08
N LEU A 13 0.18 1.25 -5.79
CA LEU A 13 -0.49 0.30 -6.69
C LEU A 13 -0.91 0.97 -8.00
N VAL A 14 -1.46 2.17 -7.93
CA VAL A 14 -1.88 2.94 -9.11
C VAL A 14 -0.69 3.21 -10.02
N ALA A 15 0.46 3.60 -9.47
CA ALA A 15 1.66 3.86 -10.25
C ALA A 15 2.10 2.65 -11.08
N VAL A 16 1.97 1.44 -10.52
CA VAL A 16 2.32 0.21 -11.24
C VAL A 16 1.23 -0.17 -12.23
N LEU A 17 -0.03 -0.20 -11.79
CA LEU A 17 -1.16 -0.62 -12.62
C LEU A 17 -1.35 0.29 -13.83
N CYS A 18 -1.06 1.59 -13.67
CA CYS A 18 -1.23 2.61 -14.72
C CYS A 18 0.08 2.99 -15.42
N HIS A 19 1.20 2.33 -15.09
CA HIS A 19 2.52 2.63 -15.66
C HIS A 19 2.87 4.12 -15.55
N GLU A 20 2.74 4.69 -14.35
CA GLU A 20 2.99 6.11 -14.14
C GLU A 20 4.48 6.40 -13.95
N TYR A 21 5.08 7.09 -14.89
CA TYR A 21 6.48 7.50 -14.80
C TYR A 21 6.57 8.91 -14.19
N PRO A 22 7.60 9.20 -13.41
CA PRO A 22 8.77 8.37 -13.09
C PRO A 22 8.60 7.39 -11.92
N ARG A 23 7.43 7.33 -11.31
CA ARG A 23 7.17 6.52 -10.09
C ARG A 23 7.18 5.00 -10.34
N PHE A 24 6.88 4.59 -11.57
CA PHE A 24 6.71 3.17 -11.91
C PHE A 24 7.88 2.30 -11.46
N GLY A 25 9.11 2.72 -11.74
CA GLY A 25 10.29 1.90 -11.44
C GLY A 25 10.42 1.54 -9.97
N ALA A 26 10.37 2.54 -9.10
CA ALA A 26 10.48 2.32 -7.65
C ALA A 26 9.28 1.54 -7.10
N CYS A 27 8.08 1.87 -7.56
CA CYS A 27 6.86 1.18 -7.12
C CYS A 27 6.86 -0.30 -7.53
N ALA A 28 7.24 -0.59 -8.78
CA ALA A 28 7.36 -1.97 -9.25
C ALA A 28 8.39 -2.75 -8.45
N ARG A 29 9.48 -2.10 -8.07
CA ARG A 29 10.54 -2.71 -7.29
C ARG A 29 10.09 -3.02 -5.86
N VAL A 30 9.34 -2.14 -5.23
CA VAL A 30 8.74 -2.39 -3.92
C VAL A 30 7.75 -3.55 -4.00
N LEU A 31 6.91 -3.60 -5.04
CA LEU A 31 6.01 -4.74 -5.25
C LEU A 31 6.75 -6.06 -5.39
N SER A 32 7.91 -6.04 -6.07
CA SER A 32 8.72 -7.26 -6.27
C SER A 32 9.28 -7.82 -4.96
N LEU A 33 9.28 -7.05 -3.88
CA LEU A 33 9.67 -7.55 -2.57
C LEU A 33 8.73 -8.66 -2.07
N ALA A 34 7.56 -8.82 -2.68
CA ALA A 34 6.68 -9.97 -2.40
C ALA A 34 7.36 -11.32 -2.67
N ASP A 35 8.35 -11.33 -3.55
CA ASP A 35 9.12 -12.54 -3.87
C ASP A 35 10.42 -12.65 -3.03
N ASP A 36 10.67 -11.69 -2.15
CA ASP A 36 11.86 -11.67 -1.30
C ASP A 36 11.49 -12.17 0.11
N PRO A 37 12.11 -13.26 0.58
CA PRO A 37 11.73 -13.84 1.88
C PRO A 37 11.97 -12.92 3.09
N ARG A 38 12.71 -11.83 2.93
CA ARG A 38 12.92 -10.86 4.00
C ARG A 38 11.67 -10.02 4.27
N PHE A 39 10.72 -9.97 3.32
CA PHE A 39 9.56 -9.08 3.38
C PHE A 39 8.26 -9.82 3.16
N GLU A 40 7.20 -9.29 3.74
CA GLU A 40 5.82 -9.59 3.39
C GLU A 40 5.18 -8.30 2.93
N VAL A 41 4.66 -8.29 1.71
CA VAL A 41 4.05 -7.09 1.13
C VAL A 41 2.54 -7.18 1.29
N TRP A 42 2.01 -6.19 1.98
CA TRP A 42 0.59 -6.08 2.33
C TRP A 42 -0.06 -4.89 1.64
N THR A 43 -1.35 -4.98 1.42
CA THR A 43 -2.19 -3.86 1.01
C THR A 43 -3.60 -4.09 1.55
N SER A 44 -4.51 -3.17 1.28
CA SER A 44 -5.89 -3.28 1.78
C SER A 44 -6.88 -3.54 0.65
N PRO A 45 -8.09 -4.03 0.98
CA PRO A 45 -9.19 -4.09 0.01
C PRO A 45 -9.48 -2.73 -0.63
N LEU A 46 -9.43 -1.66 0.17
CA LEU A 46 -9.66 -0.30 -0.33
C LEU A 46 -8.60 0.12 -1.35
N ALA A 47 -7.32 -0.11 -1.05
CA ALA A 47 -6.23 0.21 -1.97
C ALA A 47 -6.37 -0.55 -3.30
N LEU A 48 -6.74 -1.83 -3.23
CA LEU A 48 -6.98 -2.63 -4.44
C LEU A 48 -8.15 -2.08 -5.26
N ALA A 49 -9.23 -1.69 -4.60
CA ALA A 49 -10.40 -1.12 -5.29
C ALA A 49 -10.06 0.22 -5.96
N ILE A 50 -9.29 1.06 -5.30
CA ILE A 50 -8.82 2.33 -5.87
C ILE A 50 -7.93 2.07 -7.08
N GLY A 51 -6.99 1.12 -6.96
CA GLY A 51 -6.12 0.73 -8.07
C GLY A 51 -6.91 0.21 -9.26
N ALA A 52 -7.91 -0.62 -9.01
CA ALA A 52 -8.79 -1.15 -10.06
C ALA A 52 -9.57 -0.03 -10.76
N TYR A 53 -10.04 0.96 -10.00
CA TYR A 53 -10.78 2.09 -10.55
C TYR A 53 -9.93 2.90 -11.53
N PHE A 54 -8.74 3.32 -11.12
CA PHE A 54 -7.87 4.13 -11.98
C PHE A 54 -7.32 3.34 -13.17
N SER A 55 -6.94 2.09 -12.97
CA SER A 55 -6.50 1.21 -14.05
C SER A 55 -7.64 0.97 -15.05
N GLY A 56 -8.87 0.84 -14.57
CA GLY A 56 -10.06 0.68 -15.41
C GLY A 56 -10.31 1.88 -16.31
N LYS A 57 -10.10 3.08 -15.79
CA LYS A 57 -10.22 4.30 -16.59
C LYS A 57 -9.18 4.37 -17.71
N LYS A 58 -7.97 3.87 -17.45
CA LYS A 58 -6.88 3.92 -18.43
C LYS A 58 -6.96 2.82 -19.47
N SER A 59 -7.25 1.59 -19.06
CA SER A 59 -7.08 0.38 -19.90
C SER A 59 -8.35 -0.44 -20.08
N GLY A 60 -9.46 0.00 -19.50
CA GLY A 60 -10.71 -0.71 -19.51
C GLY A 60 -10.86 -1.64 -18.31
N ARG A 61 -12.12 -1.89 -17.94
CA ARG A 61 -12.50 -2.60 -16.73
C ARG A 61 -11.98 -4.05 -16.71
N LYS A 62 -12.04 -4.74 -17.82
CA LYS A 62 -11.61 -6.14 -17.93
C LYS A 62 -10.13 -6.31 -17.68
N LYS A 63 -9.30 -5.48 -18.35
CA LYS A 63 -7.84 -5.52 -18.16
C LYS A 63 -7.44 -5.12 -16.74
N ALA A 64 -8.11 -4.12 -16.19
CA ALA A 64 -7.84 -3.68 -14.81
C ALA A 64 -8.09 -4.83 -13.83
N ARG A 65 -9.20 -5.53 -13.98
CA ARG A 65 -9.54 -6.67 -13.13
C ARG A 65 -8.48 -7.78 -13.22
N GLU A 66 -8.02 -8.09 -14.42
CA GLU A 66 -6.97 -9.09 -14.63
C GLU A 66 -5.67 -8.70 -13.95
N LYS A 67 -5.25 -7.43 -14.06
CA LYS A 67 -4.04 -6.93 -13.41
C LYS A 67 -4.13 -6.97 -11.90
N VAL A 68 -5.28 -6.55 -11.35
CA VAL A 68 -5.51 -6.58 -9.90
C VAL A 68 -5.52 -8.02 -9.39
N ALA A 69 -6.10 -8.95 -10.14
CA ALA A 69 -6.09 -10.36 -9.79
C ALA A 69 -4.67 -10.91 -9.67
N LEU A 70 -3.77 -10.52 -10.57
CA LEU A 70 -2.37 -10.91 -10.48
C LEU A 70 -1.70 -10.34 -9.22
N LEU A 71 -1.93 -9.08 -8.92
CA LEU A 71 -1.41 -8.48 -7.68
C LEU A 71 -1.92 -9.22 -6.44
N ALA A 72 -3.19 -9.54 -6.42
CA ALA A 72 -3.81 -10.21 -5.27
C ALA A 72 -3.23 -11.61 -5.00
N THR A 73 -2.65 -12.26 -6.02
CA THR A 73 -1.96 -13.55 -5.80
C THR A 73 -0.62 -13.39 -5.11
N LYS A 74 -0.01 -12.22 -5.21
CA LYS A 74 1.33 -11.95 -4.67
C LYS A 74 1.32 -11.23 -3.34
N LEU A 75 0.29 -10.42 -3.09
CA LEU A 75 0.22 -9.57 -1.91
C LEU A 75 -0.65 -10.21 -0.84
N HIS A 76 -0.29 -9.94 0.42
CA HIS A 76 -1.20 -10.18 1.54
C HIS A 76 -2.22 -9.05 1.59
N ILE A 77 -3.47 -9.38 1.85
CA ILE A 77 -4.56 -8.41 1.88
C ILE A 77 -5.07 -8.30 3.31
N THR A 78 -5.08 -7.08 3.85
CA THR A 78 -5.55 -6.83 5.21
C THR A 78 -7.06 -7.05 5.33
N ASN A 79 -7.52 -7.27 6.55
CA ASN A 79 -8.92 -7.03 6.88
C ASN A 79 -9.16 -5.52 6.87
N MET A 80 -10.39 -5.13 6.57
CA MET A 80 -10.81 -3.73 6.71
C MET A 80 -12.25 -3.78 7.21
N ASP A 81 -12.38 -4.05 8.50
CA ASP A 81 -13.64 -4.36 9.15
C ASP A 81 -14.23 -3.14 9.87
N GLN A 82 -15.32 -3.38 10.58
CA GLN A 82 -16.01 -2.37 11.35
C GLN A 82 -15.08 -1.68 12.36
N GLU A 83 -14.17 -2.43 12.98
CA GLU A 83 -13.24 -1.86 13.96
C GLU A 83 -12.29 -0.85 13.32
N ALA A 84 -11.73 -1.16 12.15
CA ALA A 84 -10.85 -0.25 11.43
C ALA A 84 -11.57 1.05 11.08
N VAL A 85 -12.80 0.97 10.61
CA VAL A 85 -13.63 2.14 10.27
C VAL A 85 -13.90 2.99 11.52
N ARG A 86 -14.32 2.36 12.61
CA ARG A 86 -14.64 3.08 13.84
C ARG A 86 -13.43 3.76 14.46
N LYS A 87 -12.27 3.09 14.45
CA LYS A 87 -11.02 3.68 14.94
C LYS A 87 -10.58 4.87 14.08
N ALA A 88 -10.71 4.76 12.77
CA ALA A 88 -10.38 5.85 11.86
C ALA A 88 -11.27 7.08 12.13
N LEU A 89 -12.57 6.87 12.30
CA LEU A 89 -13.51 7.95 12.58
C LEU A 89 -13.31 8.58 13.97
N ALA A 90 -12.86 7.80 14.94
CA ALA A 90 -12.61 8.29 16.30
C ALA A 90 -11.27 9.02 16.43
N ASP A 91 -10.37 8.86 15.48
CA ASP A 91 -9.04 9.48 15.52
C ASP A 91 -9.10 10.89 14.94
N ALA A 92 -9.10 11.89 15.83
CA ALA A 92 -9.20 13.29 15.43
C ALA A 92 -7.99 13.75 14.58
N LYS A 93 -6.86 13.06 14.66
CA LYS A 93 -5.66 13.40 13.89
C LYS A 93 -5.70 12.83 12.48
N ALA A 94 -6.49 11.76 12.25
CA ALA A 94 -6.69 11.17 10.94
C ALA A 94 -7.87 11.87 10.27
N THR A 95 -7.64 13.07 9.73
CA THR A 95 -8.69 13.92 9.18
C THR A 95 -9.32 13.38 7.91
N ASP A 96 -8.57 12.59 7.13
CA ASP A 96 -9.09 11.91 5.95
C ASP A 96 -9.47 10.49 6.32
N LEU A 97 -10.74 10.13 6.09
CA LEU A 97 -11.25 8.81 6.46
C LEU A 97 -10.51 7.67 5.74
N GLU A 98 -10.24 7.87 4.45
CA GLU A 98 -9.55 6.85 3.65
C GLU A 98 -8.17 6.55 4.22
N ASP A 99 -7.38 7.59 4.51
CA ASP A 99 -6.05 7.42 5.09
C ASP A 99 -6.11 6.81 6.49
N GLY A 100 -7.10 7.21 7.27
CA GLY A 100 -7.34 6.62 8.59
C GLY A 100 -7.65 5.13 8.51
N MET A 101 -8.50 4.73 7.58
CA MET A 101 -8.83 3.31 7.37
C MET A 101 -7.61 2.52 6.92
N GLN A 102 -6.81 3.06 6.01
CA GLN A 102 -5.58 2.43 5.56
C GLN A 102 -4.60 2.23 6.72
N TYR A 103 -4.43 3.27 7.54
CA TYR A 103 -3.55 3.21 8.71
C TYR A 103 -3.95 2.10 9.68
N TYR A 104 -5.25 2.07 10.06
CA TYR A 104 -5.70 1.07 11.03
C TYR A 104 -5.69 -0.34 10.46
N ALA A 105 -5.91 -0.50 9.15
CA ALA A 105 -5.74 -1.79 8.49
C ALA A 105 -4.29 -2.26 8.57
N ALA A 106 -3.33 -1.38 8.27
CA ALA A 106 -1.91 -1.69 8.36
C ALA A 106 -1.50 -2.04 9.80
N LEU A 107 -1.99 -1.26 10.77
CA LEU A 107 -1.69 -1.47 12.18
C LEU A 107 -2.21 -2.81 12.67
N HIS A 108 -3.46 -3.16 12.35
CA HIS A 108 -4.08 -4.43 12.75
C HIS A 108 -3.39 -5.63 12.09
N ALA A 109 -2.85 -5.47 10.89
CA ALA A 109 -2.09 -6.50 10.20
C ALA A 109 -0.64 -6.60 10.71
N ARG A 110 -0.27 -5.76 11.69
CA ARG A 110 1.08 -5.71 12.28
C ARG A 110 2.15 -5.35 11.25
N CYS A 111 1.82 -4.47 10.31
CA CYS A 111 2.82 -3.93 9.40
C CYS A 111 3.78 -3.01 10.16
N ALA A 112 5.04 -3.03 9.75
CA ALA A 112 6.09 -2.23 10.38
C ALA A 112 6.28 -0.89 9.67
N HIS A 113 5.87 -0.78 8.40
CA HIS A 113 6.05 0.42 7.58
C HIS A 113 4.82 0.65 6.71
N ILE A 114 4.55 1.93 6.43
CA ILE A 114 3.59 2.34 5.41
C ILE A 114 4.37 2.97 4.27
N ILE A 115 4.16 2.49 3.05
CA ILE A 115 4.82 2.98 1.84
C ILE A 115 3.80 3.78 1.05
N THR A 116 4.06 5.08 0.90
CA THR A 116 3.14 6.00 0.24
C THR A 116 3.87 7.25 -0.22
N TYR A 117 3.35 7.89 -1.27
CA TYR A 117 3.79 9.23 -1.67
C TYR A 117 3.10 10.33 -0.88
N ASP A 118 2.00 10.03 -0.19
CA ASP A 118 1.21 11.00 0.57
C ASP A 118 1.65 11.06 2.04
N ARG A 119 2.95 11.26 2.28
CA ARG A 119 3.52 11.23 3.63
C ARG A 119 2.88 12.23 4.59
N LYS A 120 2.49 13.40 4.08
CA LYS A 120 1.84 14.43 4.90
C LYS A 120 0.49 13.98 5.43
N ASP A 121 -0.26 13.23 4.61
CA ASP A 121 -1.58 12.75 4.98
C ASP A 121 -1.52 11.66 6.06
N PHE A 122 -0.36 11.04 6.24
CA PHE A 122 -0.10 10.07 7.29
C PHE A 122 0.71 10.63 8.45
N GLY A 123 0.72 11.95 8.63
CA GLY A 123 1.45 12.59 9.72
C GLY A 123 1.02 12.12 11.12
N PHE A 124 -0.19 11.58 11.24
CA PHE A 124 -0.71 11.03 12.49
C PHE A 124 -0.18 9.61 12.81
N SER A 125 0.49 8.97 11.84
CA SER A 125 0.92 7.57 11.94
C SER A 125 1.99 7.38 13.00
N LYS A 126 1.84 6.32 13.81
CA LYS A 126 2.88 5.83 14.72
C LYS A 126 3.84 4.89 14.02
N LEU A 127 3.49 4.42 12.82
CA LEU A 127 4.38 3.61 12.00
C LEU A 127 5.23 4.52 11.12
N PRO A 128 6.49 4.13 10.81
CA PRO A 128 7.29 4.84 9.81
C PRO A 128 6.56 4.91 8.47
N VAL A 129 6.58 6.09 7.85
CA VAL A 129 5.92 6.37 6.57
C VAL A 129 6.98 6.86 5.59
N GLN A 130 7.15 6.15 4.48
CA GLN A 130 8.20 6.42 3.51
C GLN A 130 7.69 6.30 2.08
N ALA A 131 8.26 7.12 1.19
CA ALA A 131 8.07 6.92 -0.24
C ALA A 131 8.80 5.65 -0.69
N PRO A 132 8.37 5.01 -1.78
CA PRO A 132 9.04 3.80 -2.28
C PRO A 132 10.54 3.96 -2.46
N GLU A 133 10.99 5.07 -3.03
CA GLU A 133 12.40 5.34 -3.26
C GLU A 133 13.21 5.35 -1.95
N ASP A 134 12.67 6.02 -0.94
CA ASP A 134 13.34 6.13 0.36
C ASP A 134 13.38 4.79 1.08
N PHE A 135 12.30 4.03 1.01
CA PHE A 135 12.26 2.70 1.60
C PHE A 135 13.29 1.76 0.98
N LEU A 136 13.36 1.76 -0.35
CA LEU A 136 14.33 0.92 -1.08
C LEU A 136 15.77 1.30 -0.71
N LEU A 137 16.06 2.58 -0.68
CA LEU A 137 17.41 3.06 -0.34
C LEU A 137 17.81 2.65 1.07
N GLU A 138 16.91 2.81 2.03
CA GLU A 138 17.21 2.57 3.44
C GLU A 138 17.26 1.07 3.80
N HIS A 139 16.35 0.26 3.24
CA HIS A 139 16.14 -1.11 3.70
C HIS A 139 16.55 -2.20 2.71
N VAL A 140 16.77 -1.87 1.46
CA VAL A 140 17.03 -2.86 0.41
C VAL A 140 18.40 -2.67 -0.23
N LEU A 141 18.71 -1.45 -0.67
CA LEU A 141 19.90 -1.17 -1.47
C LEU A 141 21.18 -1.01 -0.64
N THR A 142 21.06 -0.70 0.64
CA THR A 142 22.19 -0.49 1.55
C THR A 142 22.51 -1.70 2.41
N GLY A 143 21.67 -2.69 2.35
CA GLY A 143 21.77 -3.87 3.18
C GLY A 143 22.67 -4.89 2.64
#